data_e25d40d70a0e3e1eaa42cae94b4df8e3
#
_entry.id   e25d40d70a0e3e1eaa42cae94b4df8e3
#
_cell.length_a   1.000
_cell.length_b   1.000
_cell.length_c   1.000
_cell.angle_alpha   90.00
_cell.angle_beta   90.00
_cell.angle_gamma   90.00
#
_symmetry.space_group_name_H-M   'P 1'
#
loop_
_entity.id
_entity.type
_entity.pdbx_description
1 polymer ?
#
loop_
_entity_poly.entity_id
_entity_poly.type
_entity_poly.pdbx_seq_one_letter_code
_entity_poly.pdbx_strand_id
1 'polypeptide(L)' 'MKKADFIQVVAEKAGLSKKDTVKVVDSALEAIKELLVKGDDISFIGFGS' A
#
# COMPACT_ATOMS: atom_id res chain seq x y z
N MET A 1 8.39 12.84 2.91
CA MET A 1 8.69 11.59 2.18
C MET A 1 7.92 11.57 0.88
N LYS A 2 8.61 11.29 -0.20
CA LYS A 2 7.97 11.19 -1.51
C LYS A 2 7.57 9.74 -1.77
N LYS A 3 6.70 9.53 -2.76
CA LYS A 3 6.25 8.20 -3.10
C LYS A 3 7.42 7.27 -3.45
N ALA A 4 8.43 7.80 -4.15
CA ALA A 4 9.60 7.00 -4.52
C ALA A 4 10.34 6.49 -3.28
N ASP A 5 10.45 7.32 -2.25
CA ASP A 5 11.09 6.93 -1.00
C ASP A 5 10.29 5.84 -0.29
N PHE A 6 8.98 5.99 -0.29
CA PHE A 6 8.10 5.00 0.31
C PHE A 6 8.23 3.66 -0.41
N ILE A 7 8.26 3.68 -1.73
CA ILE A 7 8.41 2.47 -2.54
C ILE A 7 9.74 1.77 -2.18
N GLN A 8 10.80 2.53 -2.03
CA GLN A 8 12.09 1.95 -1.71
C GLN A 8 12.07 1.25 -0.35
N VAL A 9 11.48 1.89 0.64
CA VAL A 9 11.37 1.30 1.98
C VAL A 9 10.54 0.02 1.94
N VAL A 10 9.42 0.05 1.25
CA VAL A 10 8.56 -1.13 1.14
C VAL A 10 9.29 -2.26 0.41
N ALA A 11 10.01 -1.93 -0.66
CA ALA A 11 10.75 -2.93 -1.42
C ALA A 11 11.76 -3.65 -0.53
N GLU A 12 12.47 -2.90 0.30
CA GLU A 12 13.45 -3.48 1.20
C GLU A 12 12.80 -4.38 2.24
N LYS A 13 11.72 -3.91 2.84
CA LYS A 13 11.02 -4.69 3.87
C LYS A 13 10.35 -5.93 3.32
N ALA A 14 9.84 -5.87 2.10
CA ALA A 14 9.15 -6.99 1.48
C ALA A 14 10.08 -7.94 0.71
N GLY A 15 11.32 -7.52 0.49
CA GLY A 15 12.25 -8.32 -0.30
C GLY A 15 11.88 -8.37 -1.77
N LEU A 16 11.31 -7.30 -2.29
CA LEU A 16 10.88 -7.22 -3.68
C LEU A 16 11.72 -6.20 -4.45
N SER A 17 11.71 -6.33 -5.79
CA SER A 17 12.31 -5.31 -6.64
C SER A 17 11.43 -4.06 -6.60
N LYS A 18 12.01 -2.92 -6.98
CA LYS A 18 11.23 -1.68 -7.05
C LYS A 18 10.07 -1.80 -8.02
N LYS A 19 10.31 -2.45 -9.15
CA LYS A 19 9.28 -2.64 -10.17
C LYS A 19 8.09 -3.41 -9.62
N ASP A 20 8.35 -4.50 -8.92
CA ASP A 20 7.29 -5.30 -8.33
C ASP A 20 6.61 -4.54 -7.19
N THR A 21 7.39 -3.80 -6.42
CA THR A 21 6.87 -3.03 -5.30
C THR A 21 5.92 -1.93 -5.77
N VAL A 22 6.25 -1.26 -6.86
CA VAL A 22 5.36 -0.24 -7.42
C VAL A 22 4.01 -0.86 -7.76
N LYS A 23 4.02 -2.02 -8.38
CA LYS A 23 2.80 -2.72 -8.73
C LYS A 23 1.97 -3.06 -7.49
N VAL A 24 2.62 -3.59 -6.46
CA VAL A 24 1.95 -3.96 -5.23
C VAL A 24 1.39 -2.73 -4.51
N VAL A 25 2.19 -1.69 -4.39
CA VAL A 25 1.76 -0.46 -3.70
C VAL A 25 0.60 0.18 -4.43
N ASP A 26 0.68 0.30 -5.75
CA ASP A 26 -0.40 0.91 -6.53
C ASP A 26 -1.68 0.08 -6.40
N SER A 27 -1.57 -1.22 -6.43
CA SER A 27 -2.74 -2.10 -6.27
C SER A 27 -3.36 -1.96 -4.88
N ALA A 28 -2.51 -1.87 -3.85
CA ALA A 28 -2.98 -1.71 -2.49
C ALA A 28 -3.71 -0.38 -2.29
N LEU A 29 -3.14 0.70 -2.82
CA LEU A 29 -3.77 2.01 -2.71
C LEU A 29 -5.10 2.05 -3.45
N GLU A 30 -5.17 1.42 -4.61
CA GLU A 30 -6.40 1.35 -5.37
C GLU A 30 -7.46 0.56 -4.64
N ALA A 31 -7.08 -0.55 -4.03
CA ALA A 31 -8.01 -1.36 -3.24
C ALA A 31 -8.57 -0.58 -2.05
N ILE A 32 -7.72 0.16 -1.37
CA ILE A 32 -8.15 1.00 -0.25
C ILE A 32 -9.16 2.04 -0.72
N LYS A 33 -8.87 2.67 -1.85
CA LYS A 33 -9.76 3.67 -2.43
C LYS A 33 -11.13 3.06 -2.74
N GLU A 34 -11.16 1.90 -3.33
CA GLU A 34 -12.42 1.21 -3.65
C GLU A 34 -13.22 0.89 -2.41
N LEU A 35 -12.55 0.41 -1.37
CA LEU A 35 -13.23 0.06 -0.12
C LEU A 35 -13.84 1.31 0.54
N LEU A 36 -13.12 2.41 0.52
CA LEU A 36 -13.63 3.66 1.08
C LEU A 36 -14.83 4.17 0.31
N VAL A 37 -14.81 4.03 -1.01
CA VAL A 37 -15.94 4.46 -1.85
C VAL A 37 -17.17 3.62 -1.54
N LYS A 38 -16.99 2.34 -1.26
CA LYS A 38 -18.10 1.46 -0.89
C LYS A 38 -18.58 1.68 0.54
N GLY A 39 -17.82 2.44 1.32
CA GLY A 39 -18.18 2.67 2.71
C GLY A 39 -17.75 1.56 3.66
N ASP A 40 -16.87 0.68 3.20
CA ASP A 40 -16.36 -0.39 4.04
C ASP A 40 -15.31 0.12 5.02
N ASP A 41 -15.21 -0.58 6.13
CA ASP A 41 -14.23 -0.28 7.16
C ASP A 41 -12.92 -1.01 6.86
N ILE A 42 -11.78 -0.35 7.08
CA ILE A 42 -10.48 -0.93 6.82
C ILE A 42 -9.80 -1.33 8.13
N SER A 43 -10.57 -1.78 9.09
CA SER A 43 -10.04 -2.13 10.41
C SER A 43 -9.12 -3.34 10.39
N PHE A 44 -9.17 -4.15 9.36
CA PHE A 44 -8.33 -5.35 9.28
C PHE A 44 -6.85 -5.04 9.12
N ILE A 45 -6.50 -3.80 8.77
CA ILE A 45 -5.12 -3.45 8.50
C ILE A 45 -4.28 -3.40 9.77
N GLY A 46 -4.91 -3.33 10.92
CA GLY A 46 -4.17 -3.39 12.17
C GLY A 46 -3.42 -2.11 12.51
N PHE A 47 -3.90 -0.98 12.03
CA PHE A 47 -3.31 0.30 12.38
C PHE A 47 -3.75 0.76 13.76
N GLY A 48 -4.42 -0.05 14.48
CA GLY A 48 -4.88 0.30 15.82
C GLY A 48 -5.95 1.31 15.72
N SER A 49 -6.87 1.42 15.69
CA SER A 49 -7.82 2.51 15.62
C SER A 49 -8.24 3.10 16.86
#